data_814df8295abfab43202039c863093cbe
#
_entry.id   814df8295abfab43202039c863093cbe
#
_cell.length_a   1.000
_cell.length_b   1.000
_cell.length_c   1.000
_cell.angle_alpha   90.00
_cell.angle_beta   90.00
_cell.angle_gamma   90.00
#
_symmetry.space_group_name_H-M   'P 1'
#
loop_
_entity.id
_entity.type
_entity.pdbx_description
1 polymer ?
#
loop_
_entity_poly.entity_id
_entity_poly.type
_entity_poly.pdbx_seq_one_letter_code
_entity_poly.pdbx_strand_id
1 'polypeptide(L)'
;MTNEINWGPTGEIVFSRTYSRTKPDGSKESWFDTVQRVVDGNLALVDERYQLPNERDDLVKLMLDFKILPAGRHLWASGVKNAQHLFNCWESGWTSRPADHFEFTFLRLMEGGGVGANYSNRYLADYPRVQQELLVHIVCDPEHPDYEAMDEAGVLSTDYDPDWG
;
A
#
# COMPACT_ATOMS: atom_id res chain seq x y z
N MET A 1 30.19 -0.28 19.93
CA MET A 1 30.59 -0.71 18.58
C MET A 1 29.41 -0.43 17.68
N THR A 2 29.50 0.62 16.87
CA THR A 2 28.52 0.89 15.81
C THR A 2 28.78 -0.13 14.73
N ASN A 3 27.99 -1.21 14.70
CA ASN A 3 28.01 -2.12 13.55
C ASN A 3 27.58 -1.30 12.34
N GLU A 4 28.53 -1.00 11.48
CA GLU A 4 28.27 -0.35 10.22
C GLU A 4 27.35 -1.28 9.40
N ILE A 5 26.16 -0.78 9.06
CA ILE A 5 25.16 -1.58 8.35
C ILE A 5 25.63 -1.74 6.91
N ASN A 6 25.75 -2.97 6.44
CA ASN A 6 26.07 -3.24 5.04
C ASN A 6 24.77 -3.17 4.19
N TRP A 7 24.45 -1.96 3.75
CA TRP A 7 23.27 -1.72 2.92
C TRP A 7 23.38 -2.23 1.48
N GLY A 8 24.56 -2.60 1.03
CA GLY A 8 24.81 -2.80 -0.39
C GLY A 8 24.67 -1.47 -1.19
N PRO A 9 24.59 -1.53 -2.52
CA PRO A 9 24.69 -0.33 -3.36
C PRO A 9 23.48 0.61 -3.31
N THR A 10 22.29 0.12 -2.96
CA THR A 10 21.04 0.90 -3.04
C THR A 10 20.17 0.80 -1.78
N GLY A 11 20.50 -0.09 -0.85
CA GLY A 11 19.65 -0.40 0.30
C GLY A 11 19.34 0.79 1.18
N GLU A 12 20.33 1.63 1.48
CA GLU A 12 20.16 2.81 2.32
C GLU A 12 19.20 3.83 1.69
N ILE A 13 19.31 4.05 0.38
CA ILE A 13 18.42 4.97 -0.35
C ILE A 13 16.98 4.45 -0.33
N VAL A 14 16.80 3.16 -0.59
CA VAL A 14 15.48 2.52 -0.57
C VAL A 14 14.87 2.57 0.83
N PHE A 15 15.67 2.24 1.86
CA PHE A 15 15.23 2.31 3.25
C PHE A 15 14.79 3.74 3.62
N SER A 16 15.64 4.73 3.40
CA SER A 16 15.38 6.12 3.78
C SER A 16 14.16 6.70 3.10
N ARG A 17 13.96 6.38 1.81
CA ARG A 17 12.85 6.88 1.02
C ARG A 17 11.52 6.19 1.34
N THR A 18 11.55 4.87 1.58
CA THR A 18 10.32 4.05 1.58
C THR A 18 9.91 3.58 2.98
N TYR A 19 10.87 3.14 3.81
CA TYR A 19 10.57 2.42 5.05
C TYR A 19 10.84 3.21 6.33
N SER A 20 11.76 4.18 6.29
CA SER A 20 12.06 5.06 7.41
C SER A 20 10.90 6.03 7.66
N ARG A 21 10.22 5.89 8.78
CA ARG A 21 9.10 6.75 9.15
C ARG A 21 9.59 8.03 9.81
N THR A 22 8.76 9.06 9.79
CA THR A 22 9.04 10.29 10.51
C THR A 22 8.59 10.13 11.95
N LYS A 23 9.49 10.39 12.90
CA LYS A 23 9.21 10.37 14.33
C LYS A 23 8.47 11.65 14.77
N PRO A 24 7.86 11.67 15.98
CA PRO A 24 7.16 12.85 16.48
C PRO A 24 8.00 14.12 16.57
N ASP A 25 9.32 13.98 16.71
CA ASP A 25 10.29 15.10 16.74
C ASP A 25 10.68 15.62 15.35
N GLY A 26 10.09 15.05 14.29
CA GLY A 26 10.37 15.39 12.89
C GLY A 26 11.59 14.69 12.29
N SER A 27 12.37 13.96 13.07
CA SER A 27 13.50 13.18 12.56
C SER A 27 13.01 11.90 11.87
N LYS A 28 13.88 11.30 11.04
CA LYS A 28 13.61 10.00 10.42
C LYS A 28 14.05 8.86 11.33
N GLU A 29 13.34 7.72 11.24
CA GLU A 29 13.77 6.49 11.88
C GLU A 29 15.12 6.04 11.34
N SER A 30 16.00 5.58 12.24
CA SER A 30 17.12 4.73 11.88
C SER A 30 16.65 3.31 11.58
N TRP A 31 17.54 2.47 11.02
CA TRP A 31 17.23 1.04 10.88
C TRP A 31 16.91 0.38 12.21
N PHE A 32 17.62 0.76 13.26
CA PHE A 32 17.36 0.27 14.61
C PHE A 32 15.95 0.65 15.08
N ASP A 33 15.53 1.90 14.91
CA ASP A 33 14.19 2.36 15.29
C ASP A 33 13.10 1.56 14.52
N THR A 34 13.31 1.38 13.21
CA THR A 34 12.39 0.63 12.35
C THR A 34 12.26 -0.82 12.79
N VAL A 35 13.39 -1.50 13.10
CA VAL A 35 13.37 -2.88 13.58
C VAL A 35 12.60 -2.99 14.89
N GLN A 36 12.85 -2.11 15.85
CA GLN A 36 12.12 -2.10 17.12
C GLN A 36 10.62 -1.95 16.88
N ARG A 37 10.21 -0.94 16.12
CA ARG A 37 8.80 -0.69 15.81
C ARG A 37 8.12 -1.88 15.12
N VAL A 38 8.80 -2.49 14.16
CA VAL A 38 8.25 -3.61 13.39
C VAL A 38 8.10 -4.87 14.26
N VAL A 39 9.10 -5.20 15.05
CA VAL A 39 9.04 -6.35 15.95
C VAL A 39 7.95 -6.14 17.01
N ASP A 40 7.95 -4.99 17.68
CA ASP A 40 6.95 -4.67 18.69
C ASP A 40 5.53 -4.65 18.10
N GLY A 41 5.37 -4.08 16.91
CA GLY A 41 4.08 -4.03 16.22
C GLY A 41 3.55 -5.40 15.79
N ASN A 42 4.43 -6.32 15.40
CA ASN A 42 3.99 -7.69 15.07
C ASN A 42 3.69 -8.50 16.33
N LEU A 43 4.51 -8.41 17.36
CA LEU A 43 4.26 -9.12 18.63
C LEU A 43 3.01 -8.63 19.33
N ALA A 44 2.65 -7.36 19.20
CA ALA A 44 1.40 -6.82 19.73
C ALA A 44 0.13 -7.44 19.10
N LEU A 45 0.24 -8.12 17.96
CA LEU A 45 -0.86 -8.86 17.33
C LEU A 45 -1.00 -10.29 17.88
N VAL A 46 -0.03 -10.75 18.66
CA VAL A 46 0.02 -12.11 19.22
C VAL A 46 -0.25 -12.03 20.72
N ASP A 47 -1.19 -12.81 21.21
CA ASP A 47 -1.46 -12.93 22.65
C ASP A 47 -0.18 -13.38 23.39
N GLU A 48 0.17 -12.70 24.48
CA GLU A 48 1.41 -12.94 25.26
C GLU A 48 1.62 -14.40 25.64
N ARG A 49 0.55 -15.17 25.86
CA ARG A 49 0.61 -16.60 26.18
C ARG A 49 1.22 -17.48 25.07
N TYR A 50 1.27 -16.95 23.85
CA TYR A 50 1.85 -17.66 22.69
C TYR A 50 3.23 -17.13 22.30
N GLN A 51 3.70 -16.06 22.94
CA GLN A 51 5.03 -15.55 22.70
C GLN A 51 6.08 -16.40 23.43
N LEU A 52 7.19 -16.66 22.76
CA LEU A 52 8.29 -17.44 23.34
C LEU A 52 9.17 -16.55 24.24
N PRO A 53 9.81 -17.13 25.27
CA PRO A 53 10.82 -16.41 26.05
C PRO A 53 11.93 -15.87 25.14
N ASN A 54 12.27 -14.60 25.30
CA ASN A 54 13.29 -13.86 24.52
C ASN A 54 12.96 -13.70 23.02
N GLU A 55 11.77 -14.07 22.55
CA GLU A 55 11.39 -13.98 21.13
C GLU A 55 11.62 -12.58 20.56
N ARG A 56 11.24 -11.56 21.30
CA ARG A 56 11.44 -10.17 20.92
C ARG A 56 12.92 -9.85 20.62
N ASP A 57 13.79 -10.18 21.55
CA ASP A 57 15.21 -9.86 21.44
C ASP A 57 15.88 -10.66 20.33
N ASP A 58 15.48 -11.90 20.16
CA ASP A 58 15.95 -12.77 19.07
C ASP A 58 15.50 -12.24 17.70
N LEU A 59 14.25 -11.81 17.54
CA LEU A 59 13.75 -11.21 16.31
C LEU A 59 14.47 -9.89 15.99
N VAL A 60 14.64 -9.01 16.97
CA VAL A 60 15.37 -7.77 16.82
C VAL A 60 16.81 -8.05 16.34
N LYS A 61 17.51 -8.98 16.98
CA LYS A 61 18.87 -9.34 16.58
C LYS A 61 18.95 -9.91 15.18
N LEU A 62 18.03 -10.83 14.81
CA LEU A 62 17.99 -11.42 13.49
C LEU A 62 17.70 -10.38 12.39
N MET A 63 16.83 -9.41 12.66
CA MET A 63 16.55 -8.32 11.71
C MET A 63 17.70 -7.35 11.60
N LEU A 64 18.33 -6.96 12.71
CA LEU A 64 19.51 -6.08 12.69
C LEU A 64 20.68 -6.69 11.92
N ASP A 65 20.83 -8.01 12.01
CA ASP A 65 21.86 -8.79 11.30
C ASP A 65 21.47 -9.11 9.85
N PHE A 66 20.31 -8.64 9.35
CA PHE A 66 19.73 -8.97 8.04
C PHE A 66 19.59 -10.48 7.78
N LYS A 67 19.45 -11.29 8.83
CA LYS A 67 19.20 -12.73 8.72
C LYS A 67 17.74 -13.04 8.41
N ILE A 68 16.84 -12.16 8.85
CA ILE A 68 15.43 -12.16 8.46
C ILE A 68 15.03 -10.73 8.04
N LEU A 69 14.16 -10.64 7.04
CA LEU A 69 13.50 -9.42 6.64
C LEU A 69 12.03 -9.73 6.37
N PRO A 70 11.10 -9.02 7.02
CA PRO A 70 9.69 -9.17 6.69
C PRO A 70 9.39 -8.51 5.34
N ALA A 71 8.19 -8.78 4.81
CA ALA A 71 7.71 -8.10 3.61
C ALA A 71 7.72 -6.58 3.79
N GLY A 72 7.93 -5.85 2.71
CA GLY A 72 8.00 -4.37 2.73
C GLY A 72 6.79 -3.72 3.40
N ARG A 73 5.61 -4.32 3.30
CA ARG A 73 4.40 -3.84 3.98
C ARG A 73 4.54 -3.85 5.50
N HIS A 74 5.18 -4.87 6.07
CA HIS A 74 5.47 -4.92 7.50
C HIS A 74 6.50 -3.88 7.92
N LEU A 75 7.57 -3.69 7.13
CA LEU A 75 8.54 -2.62 7.38
C LEU A 75 7.88 -1.24 7.38
N TRP A 76 6.89 -1.03 6.52
CA TRP A 76 6.21 0.24 6.37
C TRP A 76 5.09 0.46 7.39
N ALA A 77 4.27 -0.56 7.69
CA ALA A 77 2.99 -0.42 8.39
C ALA A 77 2.94 -1.05 9.79
N SER A 78 3.82 -2.02 10.15
CA SER A 78 3.76 -2.62 11.49
C SER A 78 4.11 -1.62 12.57
N GLY A 79 3.36 -1.64 13.68
CA GLY A 79 3.56 -0.77 14.82
C GLY A 79 3.22 0.71 14.58
N VAL A 80 2.52 1.04 13.47
CA VAL A 80 2.09 2.39 13.15
C VAL A 80 0.62 2.57 13.52
N LYS A 81 0.30 3.69 14.16
CA LYS A 81 -1.10 4.07 14.41
C LYS A 81 -1.84 4.26 13.08
N ASN A 82 -3.05 3.73 12.97
CA ASN A 82 -3.84 3.72 11.73
C ASN A 82 -3.13 3.02 10.56
N ALA A 83 -2.41 1.95 10.87
CA ALA A 83 -1.77 1.13 9.84
C ALA A 83 -2.80 0.56 8.87
N GLN A 84 -2.41 0.53 7.60
CA GLN A 84 -3.15 -0.17 6.56
C GLN A 84 -3.00 -1.70 6.71
N HIS A 85 -3.66 -2.45 5.83
CA HIS A 85 -3.49 -3.91 5.81
C HIS A 85 -2.03 -4.34 5.67
N LEU A 86 -1.69 -5.42 6.36
CA LEU A 86 -0.39 -6.06 6.17
C LEU A 86 -0.35 -6.96 4.92
N PHE A 87 -1.51 -7.22 4.30
CA PHE A 87 -1.60 -7.94 3.02
C PHE A 87 -1.40 -6.99 1.84
N ASN A 88 -0.65 -7.46 0.85
CA ASN A 88 -0.33 -6.69 -0.35
C ASN A 88 -1.21 -7.03 -1.54
N CYS A 89 -1.71 -8.28 -1.61
CA CYS A 89 -2.34 -8.82 -2.80
C CYS A 89 -3.70 -9.44 -2.45
N TRP A 90 -4.64 -9.18 -3.32
CA TRP A 90 -6.01 -9.65 -3.22
C TRP A 90 -6.43 -10.28 -4.54
N GLU A 91 -7.35 -11.20 -4.48
CA GLU A 91 -8.02 -11.74 -5.65
C GLU A 91 -9.51 -11.40 -5.56
N SER A 92 -10.05 -10.86 -6.64
CA SER A 92 -11.47 -10.58 -6.78
C SER A 92 -12.11 -11.59 -7.73
N GLY A 93 -13.13 -12.29 -7.24
CA GLY A 93 -13.97 -13.13 -8.07
C GLY A 93 -15.05 -12.32 -8.80
N TRP A 94 -15.78 -13.02 -9.67
CA TRP A 94 -16.95 -12.49 -10.37
C TRP A 94 -18.22 -13.03 -9.71
N THR A 95 -19.16 -12.15 -9.41
CA THR A 95 -20.49 -12.47 -8.88
C THR A 95 -21.54 -12.25 -9.98
N SER A 96 -22.81 -12.44 -9.67
CA SER A 96 -23.90 -12.08 -10.59
C SER A 96 -24.00 -10.57 -10.85
N ARG A 97 -23.30 -9.75 -10.07
CA ARG A 97 -23.25 -8.29 -10.17
C ARG A 97 -21.84 -7.85 -10.48
N PRO A 98 -21.50 -7.45 -11.71
CA PRO A 98 -20.17 -6.98 -12.07
C PRO A 98 -19.69 -5.81 -11.20
N ALA A 99 -20.60 -4.98 -10.72
CA ALA A 99 -20.30 -3.86 -9.83
C ALA A 99 -19.55 -4.29 -8.54
N ASP A 100 -19.87 -5.46 -7.99
CA ASP A 100 -19.24 -5.96 -6.77
C ASP A 100 -17.72 -6.17 -6.95
N HIS A 101 -17.32 -6.61 -8.15
CA HIS A 101 -15.91 -6.75 -8.50
C HIS A 101 -15.18 -5.39 -8.48
N PHE A 102 -15.79 -4.37 -9.09
CA PHE A 102 -15.18 -3.04 -9.16
C PHE A 102 -15.16 -2.37 -7.78
N GLU A 103 -16.24 -2.47 -7.02
CA GLU A 103 -16.31 -1.97 -5.66
C GLU A 103 -15.19 -2.57 -4.79
N PHE A 104 -15.08 -3.91 -4.77
CA PHE A 104 -14.02 -4.58 -4.05
C PHE A 104 -12.62 -4.13 -4.50
N THR A 105 -12.41 -4.08 -5.82
CA THR A 105 -11.13 -3.71 -6.40
C THR A 105 -10.72 -2.30 -5.99
N PHE A 106 -11.60 -1.30 -6.15
CA PHE A 106 -11.28 0.07 -5.80
C PHE A 106 -11.06 0.25 -4.30
N LEU A 107 -11.87 -0.39 -3.45
CA LEU A 107 -11.64 -0.33 -2.00
C LEU A 107 -10.27 -0.86 -1.62
N ARG A 108 -9.85 -2.00 -2.18
CA ARG A 108 -8.52 -2.57 -1.88
C ARG A 108 -7.37 -1.72 -2.43
N LEU A 109 -7.53 -1.15 -3.62
CA LEU A 109 -6.55 -0.22 -4.19
C LEU A 109 -6.40 1.05 -3.33
N MET A 110 -7.51 1.63 -2.86
CA MET A 110 -7.48 2.79 -1.94
C MET A 110 -6.74 2.48 -0.63
N GLU A 111 -6.79 1.23 -0.16
CA GLU A 111 -6.04 0.76 1.01
C GLU A 111 -4.58 0.38 0.68
N GLY A 112 -4.13 0.66 -0.54
CA GLY A 112 -2.76 0.40 -0.99
C GLY A 112 -2.48 -1.07 -1.32
N GLY A 113 -3.51 -1.91 -1.49
CA GLY A 113 -3.38 -3.29 -1.96
C GLY A 113 -3.34 -3.37 -3.48
N GLY A 114 -2.83 -4.49 -4.02
CA GLY A 114 -2.99 -4.88 -5.41
C GLY A 114 -4.15 -5.87 -5.55
N VAL A 115 -4.93 -5.77 -6.61
CA VAL A 115 -6.04 -6.70 -6.86
C VAL A 115 -5.89 -7.33 -8.23
N GLY A 116 -5.91 -8.67 -8.26
CA GLY A 116 -5.99 -9.45 -9.47
C GLY A 116 -7.37 -10.05 -9.68
N ALA A 117 -7.73 -10.30 -10.93
CA ALA A 117 -8.90 -11.07 -11.30
C ALA A 117 -8.70 -11.75 -12.66
N ASN A 118 -9.52 -12.74 -12.93
CA ASN A 118 -9.50 -13.40 -14.24
C ASN A 118 -10.52 -12.76 -15.17
N TYR A 119 -10.02 -12.06 -16.19
CA TYR A 119 -10.83 -11.36 -17.19
C TYR A 119 -10.99 -12.15 -18.49
N SER A 120 -10.70 -13.45 -18.47
CA SER A 120 -10.90 -14.29 -19.68
C SER A 120 -12.38 -14.56 -19.95
N ASN A 121 -12.69 -14.92 -21.19
CA ASN A 121 -14.05 -15.29 -21.59
C ASN A 121 -14.65 -16.42 -20.75
N ARG A 122 -13.83 -17.28 -20.15
CA ARG A 122 -14.31 -18.34 -19.25
C ARG A 122 -15.12 -17.80 -18.07
N TYR A 123 -14.76 -16.61 -17.59
CA TYR A 123 -15.42 -15.98 -16.44
C TYR A 123 -16.38 -14.86 -16.83
N LEU A 124 -16.23 -14.29 -18.03
CA LEU A 124 -16.98 -13.12 -18.48
C LEU A 124 -18.02 -13.44 -19.56
N ALA A 125 -18.05 -14.68 -20.07
CA ALA A 125 -18.95 -15.05 -21.17
C ALA A 125 -20.45 -14.87 -20.85
N ASP A 126 -20.81 -15.04 -19.58
CA ASP A 126 -22.20 -14.96 -19.12
C ASP A 126 -22.64 -13.50 -18.81
N TYR A 127 -21.72 -12.55 -18.86
CA TYR A 127 -22.08 -11.15 -18.64
C TYR A 127 -22.56 -10.49 -19.92
N PRO A 128 -23.57 -9.60 -19.83
CA PRO A 128 -24.03 -8.86 -20.97
C PRO A 128 -22.91 -8.01 -21.55
N ARG A 129 -22.81 -7.96 -22.86
CA ARG A 129 -21.88 -7.06 -23.54
C ARG A 129 -22.29 -5.61 -23.31
N VAL A 130 -21.31 -4.71 -23.27
CA VAL A 130 -21.57 -3.26 -23.30
C VAL A 130 -22.37 -2.97 -24.57
N GLN A 131 -23.57 -2.43 -24.40
CA GLN A 131 -24.51 -2.18 -25.51
C GLN A 131 -24.41 -0.76 -26.06
N GLN A 132 -23.72 0.13 -25.35
CA GLN A 132 -23.53 1.51 -25.74
C GLN A 132 -22.05 1.83 -25.85
N GLU A 133 -21.71 2.75 -26.74
CA GLU A 133 -20.37 3.30 -26.80
C GLU A 133 -20.02 3.96 -25.46
N LEU A 134 -18.86 3.63 -24.91
CA LEU A 134 -18.36 4.26 -23.71
C LEU A 134 -17.76 5.62 -24.11
N LEU A 135 -18.44 6.69 -23.76
CA LEU A 135 -17.89 8.02 -23.90
C LEU A 135 -17.05 8.34 -22.67
N VAL A 136 -15.76 8.54 -22.88
CA VAL A 136 -14.83 8.99 -21.83
C VAL A 136 -14.70 10.50 -21.95
N HIS A 137 -15.15 11.21 -20.93
CA HIS A 137 -14.98 12.67 -20.83
C HIS A 137 -13.81 12.98 -19.92
N ILE A 138 -12.84 13.73 -20.44
CA ILE A 138 -11.70 14.26 -19.67
C ILE A 138 -12.07 15.67 -19.22
N VAL A 139 -12.79 15.77 -18.11
CA VAL A 139 -13.35 17.05 -17.63
C VAL A 139 -12.26 17.98 -17.06
N CYS A 140 -11.09 17.44 -16.69
CA CYS A 140 -9.95 18.27 -16.28
C CYS A 140 -9.22 18.96 -17.43
N ASP A 141 -9.60 18.73 -18.68
CA ASP A 141 -9.12 19.50 -19.82
C ASP A 141 -9.81 20.86 -19.85
N PRO A 142 -9.08 21.99 -19.81
CA PRO A 142 -9.66 23.34 -19.89
C PRO A 142 -10.52 23.61 -21.13
N GLU A 143 -10.33 22.84 -22.20
CA GLU A 143 -11.14 22.93 -23.42
C GLU A 143 -12.47 22.14 -23.34
N HIS A 144 -12.65 21.35 -22.27
CA HIS A 144 -13.88 20.56 -22.09
C HIS A 144 -15.07 21.48 -21.79
N PRO A 145 -16.25 21.31 -22.44
CA PRO A 145 -17.42 22.17 -22.25
C PRO A 145 -17.90 22.30 -20.80
N ASP A 146 -17.71 21.26 -19.99
CA ASP A 146 -18.14 21.24 -18.59
C ASP A 146 -17.03 21.64 -17.60
N TYR A 147 -15.85 22.05 -18.09
CA TYR A 147 -14.70 22.35 -17.24
C TYR A 147 -15.02 23.43 -16.19
N GLU A 148 -15.58 24.57 -16.62
CA GLU A 148 -15.91 25.68 -15.72
C GLU A 148 -16.90 25.28 -14.63
N ALA A 149 -17.94 24.51 -14.99
CA ALA A 149 -18.95 24.06 -14.05
C ALA A 149 -18.38 23.07 -13.00
N MET A 150 -17.44 22.22 -13.40
CA MET A 150 -16.81 21.27 -12.52
C MET A 150 -15.73 21.90 -11.63
N ASP A 151 -15.04 22.94 -12.13
CA ASP A 151 -14.09 23.74 -11.38
C ASP A 151 -14.82 24.57 -10.30
N GLU A 152 -15.90 25.25 -10.66
CA GLU A 152 -16.75 25.97 -9.71
C GLU A 152 -17.35 25.07 -8.63
N ALA A 153 -17.67 23.82 -8.98
CA ALA A 153 -18.14 22.80 -8.04
C ALA A 153 -17.04 22.25 -7.13
N GLY A 154 -15.76 22.61 -7.35
CA GLY A 154 -14.61 22.10 -6.60
C GLY A 154 -14.35 20.61 -6.80
N VAL A 155 -14.77 20.05 -7.93
CA VAL A 155 -14.63 18.60 -8.23
C VAL A 155 -13.33 18.31 -8.96
N LEU A 156 -12.75 19.32 -9.64
CA LEU A 156 -11.49 19.17 -10.36
C LEU A 156 -10.32 19.13 -9.38
N SER A 157 -9.35 18.24 -9.64
CA SER A 157 -8.09 18.22 -8.90
C SER A 157 -7.27 19.45 -9.26
N THR A 158 -6.77 20.15 -8.25
CA THR A 158 -5.81 21.26 -8.46
C THR A 158 -4.40 20.74 -8.82
N ASP A 159 -4.19 19.43 -8.73
CA ASP A 159 -2.90 18.78 -8.98
C ASP A 159 -2.86 18.12 -10.37
N TYR A 160 -3.72 18.58 -11.28
CA TYR A 160 -3.69 18.08 -12.66
C TYR A 160 -2.36 18.44 -13.33
N ASP A 161 -1.60 17.43 -13.69
CA ASP A 161 -0.38 17.54 -14.46
C ASP A 161 -0.65 17.02 -15.88
N PRO A 162 -0.69 17.89 -16.91
CA PRO A 162 -0.97 17.49 -18.29
C PRO A 162 0.09 16.52 -18.86
N ASP A 163 1.27 16.43 -18.24
CA ASP A 163 2.32 15.52 -18.68
C ASP A 163 2.11 14.06 -18.18
N TRP A 164 1.06 13.82 -17.40
CA TRP A 164 0.65 12.49 -16.90
C TRP A 164 -0.56 11.90 -17.65
N GLY A 165 -0.87 12.41 -18.82
CA GLY A 165 -1.92 11.91 -19.69
C GLY A 165 -1.58 10.58 -20.38
#